data_09dd077917fc9e5a44eb3a13c7111dd8
#
_entry.id   09dd077917fc9e5a44eb3a13c7111dd8
#
_cell.length_a   1.000
_cell.length_b   1.000
_cell.length_c   1.000
_cell.angle_alpha   90.00
_cell.angle_beta   90.00
_cell.angle_gamma   90.00
#
_symmetry.space_group_name_H-M   'P 1'
#
loop_
_entity.id
_entity.type
_entity.pdbx_description
1 polymer ?
#
loop_
_entity_poly.entity_id
_entity_poly.type
_entity_poly.pdbx_seq_one_letter_code
_entity_poly.pdbx_strand_id
1 'polypeptide(L)'
;MEKDQLNIDETTLSVDLSEATDAVRDGNFEHAFNLLKIILKDHPEHIDSLYLAAVSSRYLKQFDNSKKYIEQLLIIAPDMGRAYQELGHLNRDMGDEEKAVMHYRQACELNPALIAGWNFLYQYFIKNNNKPAADHALEQINKLQSLPGVLLYIDQILNEGRLGMAEAKCRAFLKENPTHTYAMSLLSDIANRLGYFDDAEFLLEKAVEFKPDDGDLRMKYASILRKKQKFAKTMEQVNILCDKYPENLNYQAQKASEIMQNGDHEKAINLLDDILSKNPYNFSTLTSKGHAQKTLGRTDEA
;
A
#
# COMPACT_ATOMS: atom_id res chain seq x y z
N MET A 1 -9.95 27.08 -31.49
CA MET A 1 -8.86 26.31 -32.18
C MET A 1 -7.93 25.62 -31.22
N GLU A 2 -7.28 26.23 -30.23
CA GLU A 2 -6.42 25.50 -29.26
C GLU A 2 -7.17 24.54 -28.34
N LYS A 3 -8.39 24.89 -27.86
CA LYS A 3 -9.19 23.98 -27.04
C LYS A 3 -9.72 22.75 -27.80
N ASP A 4 -9.99 22.90 -29.09
CA ASP A 4 -10.47 21.80 -29.93
C ASP A 4 -9.34 20.83 -30.31
N GLN A 5 -8.11 21.34 -30.46
CA GLN A 5 -6.91 20.54 -30.76
C GLN A 5 -6.46 19.75 -29.53
N LEU A 6 -6.49 20.36 -28.32
CA LEU A 6 -6.24 19.66 -27.05
C LEU A 6 -7.24 18.53 -26.80
N ASN A 7 -8.52 18.73 -27.12
CA ASN A 7 -9.56 17.71 -26.90
C ASN A 7 -9.46 16.54 -27.89
N ILE A 8 -8.95 16.77 -29.12
CA ILE A 8 -8.69 15.72 -30.11
C ILE A 8 -7.48 14.89 -29.71
N ASP A 9 -6.40 15.51 -29.22
CA ASP A 9 -5.18 14.81 -28.76
C ASP A 9 -5.45 13.90 -27.56
N GLU A 10 -6.18 14.38 -26.55
CA GLU A 10 -6.54 13.56 -25.37
C GLU A 10 -7.46 12.39 -25.73
N THR A 11 -8.39 12.59 -26.69
CA THR A 11 -9.30 11.52 -27.14
C THR A 11 -8.53 10.45 -27.94
N THR A 12 -7.61 10.86 -28.81
CA THR A 12 -6.77 9.94 -29.59
C THR A 12 -5.83 9.17 -28.69
N LEU A 13 -5.15 9.82 -27.74
CA LEU A 13 -4.31 9.18 -26.74
C LEU A 13 -5.09 8.13 -25.93
N SER A 14 -6.31 8.44 -25.53
CA SER A 14 -7.18 7.54 -24.75
C SER A 14 -7.56 6.28 -25.56
N VAL A 15 -7.83 6.42 -26.87
CA VAL A 15 -8.18 5.30 -27.76
C VAL A 15 -6.95 4.42 -27.99
N ASP A 16 -5.80 5.00 -28.34
CA ASP A 16 -4.56 4.27 -28.63
C ASP A 16 -4.05 3.53 -27.39
N LEU A 17 -4.18 4.16 -26.20
CA LEU A 17 -3.82 3.53 -24.93
C LEU A 17 -4.75 2.37 -24.57
N SER A 18 -6.05 2.50 -24.88
CA SER A 18 -7.02 1.42 -24.70
C SER A 18 -6.67 0.23 -25.55
N GLU A 19 -6.37 0.45 -26.85
CA GLU A 19 -5.96 -0.61 -27.78
C GLU A 19 -4.65 -1.29 -27.31
N ALA A 20 -3.66 -0.50 -26.91
CA ALA A 20 -2.41 -1.05 -26.38
C ALA A 20 -2.63 -1.88 -25.11
N THR A 21 -3.52 -1.43 -24.22
CA THR A 21 -3.90 -2.15 -22.99
C THR A 21 -4.57 -3.48 -23.31
N ASP A 22 -5.51 -3.49 -24.27
CA ASP A 22 -6.21 -4.69 -24.71
C ASP A 22 -5.22 -5.67 -25.37
N ALA A 23 -4.30 -5.18 -26.19
CA ALA A 23 -3.25 -5.99 -26.80
C ALA A 23 -2.32 -6.65 -25.76
N VAL A 24 -1.95 -5.93 -24.69
CA VAL A 24 -1.17 -6.51 -23.56
C VAL A 24 -1.98 -7.60 -22.85
N ARG A 25 -3.26 -7.36 -22.59
CA ARG A 25 -4.13 -8.33 -21.95
C ARG A 25 -4.29 -9.61 -22.78
N ASP A 26 -4.38 -9.46 -24.08
CA ASP A 26 -4.53 -10.57 -25.04
C ASP A 26 -3.20 -11.28 -25.36
N GLY A 27 -2.07 -10.81 -24.78
CA GLY A 27 -0.74 -11.38 -24.98
C GLY A 27 -0.08 -10.97 -26.29
N ASN A 28 -0.65 -10.01 -27.03
CA ASN A 28 -0.06 -9.48 -28.27
C ASN A 28 0.96 -8.36 -27.97
N PHE A 29 2.05 -8.75 -27.32
CA PHE A 29 3.05 -7.80 -26.80
C PHE A 29 3.78 -7.03 -27.90
N GLU A 30 3.94 -7.60 -29.11
CA GLU A 30 4.59 -6.92 -30.22
C GLU A 30 3.73 -5.78 -30.76
N HIS A 31 2.44 -6.01 -30.94
CA HIS A 31 1.49 -4.97 -31.34
C HIS A 31 1.40 -3.89 -30.30
N ALA A 32 1.20 -4.25 -29.02
CA ALA A 32 1.17 -3.33 -27.90
C ALA A 32 2.43 -2.45 -27.87
N PHE A 33 3.61 -3.06 -27.97
CA PHE A 33 4.87 -2.32 -27.90
C PHE A 33 5.05 -1.31 -29.04
N ASN A 34 4.58 -1.65 -30.25
CA ASN A 34 4.62 -0.72 -31.38
C ASN A 34 3.68 0.48 -31.18
N LEU A 35 2.46 0.28 -30.70
CA LEU A 35 1.53 1.35 -30.36
C LEU A 35 2.12 2.25 -29.25
N LEU A 36 2.64 1.64 -28.19
CA LEU A 36 3.20 2.36 -27.05
C LEU A 36 4.42 3.21 -27.42
N LYS A 37 5.24 2.77 -28.39
CA LYS A 37 6.35 3.59 -28.91
C LYS A 37 5.85 4.84 -29.64
N ILE A 38 4.71 4.75 -30.32
CA ILE A 38 4.11 5.92 -30.99
C ILE A 38 3.59 6.88 -29.91
N ILE A 39 2.83 6.42 -28.94
CA ILE A 39 2.33 7.22 -27.84
C ILE A 39 3.49 7.92 -27.08
N LEU A 40 4.54 7.16 -26.75
CA LEU A 40 5.68 7.69 -25.98
C LEU A 40 6.57 8.66 -26.76
N LYS A 41 6.44 8.73 -28.08
CA LYS A 41 7.11 9.75 -28.90
C LYS A 41 6.48 11.11 -28.67
N ASP A 42 5.16 11.19 -28.55
CA ASP A 42 4.41 12.43 -28.37
C ASP A 42 4.17 12.73 -26.88
N HIS A 43 4.08 11.69 -26.03
CA HIS A 43 3.86 11.77 -24.59
C HIS A 43 4.92 10.98 -23.81
N PRO A 44 6.20 11.43 -23.76
CA PRO A 44 7.33 10.64 -23.23
C PRO A 44 7.25 10.36 -21.73
N GLU A 45 6.44 11.13 -20.98
CA GLU A 45 6.26 11.00 -19.53
C GLU A 45 4.92 10.32 -19.15
N HIS A 46 4.20 9.74 -20.13
CA HIS A 46 2.92 9.13 -19.86
C HIS A 46 3.10 7.82 -19.07
N ILE A 47 2.73 7.85 -17.79
CA ILE A 47 3.00 6.79 -16.79
C ILE A 47 2.49 5.42 -17.25
N ASP A 48 1.23 5.31 -17.70
CA ASP A 48 0.67 4.02 -18.11
C ASP A 48 1.33 3.48 -19.37
N SER A 49 1.69 4.35 -20.31
CA SER A 49 2.41 3.93 -21.53
C SER A 49 3.82 3.44 -21.23
N LEU A 50 4.55 4.11 -20.33
CA LEU A 50 5.87 3.66 -19.87
C LEU A 50 5.77 2.29 -19.18
N TYR A 51 4.79 2.11 -18.30
CA TYR A 51 4.56 0.84 -17.63
C TYR A 51 4.24 -0.29 -18.61
N LEU A 52 3.28 -0.08 -19.52
CA LEU A 52 2.89 -1.09 -20.51
C LEU A 52 4.01 -1.40 -21.50
N ALA A 53 4.84 -0.39 -21.87
CA ALA A 53 6.01 -0.59 -22.71
C ALA A 53 7.09 -1.43 -22.00
N ALA A 54 7.29 -1.21 -20.69
CA ALA A 54 8.18 -2.03 -19.88
C ALA A 54 7.71 -3.50 -19.83
N VAL A 55 6.42 -3.71 -19.55
CA VAL A 55 5.80 -5.05 -19.54
C VAL A 55 5.95 -5.73 -20.89
N SER A 56 5.53 -5.05 -21.97
CA SER A 56 5.57 -5.62 -23.33
C SER A 56 7.00 -5.99 -23.77
N SER A 57 7.97 -5.10 -23.54
CA SER A 57 9.37 -5.34 -23.88
C SER A 57 9.98 -6.49 -23.07
N ARG A 58 9.59 -6.68 -21.79
CA ARG A 58 10.03 -7.84 -20.99
C ARG A 58 9.51 -9.15 -21.58
N TYR A 59 8.22 -9.21 -21.92
CA TYR A 59 7.64 -10.42 -22.54
C TYR A 59 8.27 -10.73 -23.91
N LEU A 60 8.70 -9.70 -24.66
CA LEU A 60 9.46 -9.84 -25.89
C LEU A 60 10.96 -10.16 -25.65
N LYS A 61 11.37 -10.35 -24.38
CA LYS A 61 12.76 -10.58 -23.96
C LYS A 61 13.73 -9.44 -24.33
N GLN A 62 13.21 -8.25 -24.57
CA GLN A 62 13.99 -7.03 -24.80
C GLN A 62 14.31 -6.37 -23.45
N PHE A 63 15.10 -7.04 -22.62
CA PHE A 63 15.30 -6.68 -21.21
C PHE A 63 15.90 -5.28 -21.00
N ASP A 64 16.80 -4.83 -21.89
CA ASP A 64 17.37 -3.50 -21.82
C ASP A 64 16.31 -2.41 -22.08
N ASN A 65 15.40 -2.63 -23.01
CA ASN A 65 14.28 -1.71 -23.24
C ASN A 65 13.33 -1.67 -22.03
N SER A 66 12.98 -2.84 -21.49
CA SER A 66 12.15 -2.95 -20.31
C SER A 66 12.76 -2.16 -19.14
N LYS A 67 14.03 -2.39 -18.86
CA LYS A 67 14.76 -1.67 -17.81
C LYS A 67 14.73 -0.16 -18.01
N LYS A 68 15.01 0.32 -19.23
CA LYS A 68 15.00 1.74 -19.57
C LYS A 68 13.63 2.39 -19.30
N TYR A 69 12.53 1.74 -19.71
CA TYR A 69 11.18 2.28 -19.46
C TYR A 69 10.83 2.30 -17.98
N ILE A 70 11.24 1.28 -17.20
CA ILE A 70 11.02 1.27 -15.75
C ILE A 70 11.84 2.37 -15.08
N GLU A 71 13.09 2.57 -15.47
CA GLU A 71 13.93 3.64 -14.93
C GLU A 71 13.32 5.04 -15.21
N GLN A 72 12.83 5.28 -16.43
CA GLN A 72 12.10 6.51 -16.76
C GLN A 72 10.83 6.66 -15.91
N LEU A 73 10.06 5.59 -15.76
CA LEU A 73 8.85 5.57 -14.94
C LEU A 73 9.13 5.91 -13.49
N LEU A 74 10.19 5.36 -12.90
CA LEU A 74 10.57 5.60 -11.51
C LEU A 74 11.14 7.00 -11.24
N ILE A 75 11.63 7.70 -12.27
CA ILE A 75 11.97 9.13 -12.17
C ILE A 75 10.70 9.96 -11.97
N ILE A 76 9.61 9.62 -12.65
CA ILE A 76 8.35 10.35 -12.64
C ILE A 76 7.48 9.93 -11.44
N ALA A 77 7.46 8.62 -11.15
CA ALA A 77 6.63 8.02 -10.12
C ALA A 77 7.47 7.10 -9.20
N PRO A 78 8.32 7.66 -8.32
CA PRO A 78 9.28 6.90 -7.51
C PRO A 78 8.62 5.93 -6.52
N ASP A 79 7.37 6.17 -6.13
CA ASP A 79 6.63 5.33 -5.17
C ASP A 79 5.64 4.37 -5.87
N MET A 80 5.79 4.15 -7.17
CA MET A 80 4.89 3.26 -7.92
C MET A 80 5.24 1.79 -7.68
N GLY A 81 4.52 1.13 -6.78
CA GLY A 81 4.75 -0.28 -6.42
C GLY A 81 4.73 -1.24 -7.62
N ARG A 82 3.87 -1.01 -8.64
CA ARG A 82 3.86 -1.81 -9.88
C ARG A 82 5.17 -1.73 -10.67
N ALA A 83 5.84 -0.59 -10.66
CA ALA A 83 7.12 -0.44 -11.36
C ALA A 83 8.20 -1.29 -10.68
N TYR A 84 8.24 -1.32 -9.35
CA TYR A 84 9.13 -2.21 -8.61
C TYR A 84 8.76 -3.69 -8.78
N GLN A 85 7.47 -4.03 -8.86
CA GLN A 85 7.06 -5.40 -9.18
C GLN A 85 7.56 -5.81 -10.58
N GLU A 86 7.49 -4.92 -11.55
CA GLU A 86 7.99 -5.18 -12.90
C GLU A 86 9.52 -5.30 -12.93
N LEU A 87 10.28 -4.53 -12.11
CA LEU A 87 11.71 -4.78 -11.86
C LEU A 87 11.95 -6.16 -11.26
N GLY A 88 11.10 -6.57 -10.33
CA GLY A 88 11.14 -7.92 -9.76
C GLY A 88 10.96 -8.99 -10.82
N HIS A 89 9.96 -8.85 -11.69
CA HIS A 89 9.73 -9.75 -12.83
C HIS A 89 10.93 -9.77 -13.81
N LEU A 90 11.46 -8.59 -14.14
CA LEU A 90 12.61 -8.45 -15.04
C LEU A 90 13.85 -9.16 -14.50
N ASN A 91 14.20 -8.92 -13.22
CA ASN A 91 15.37 -9.56 -12.62
C ASN A 91 15.19 -11.07 -12.47
N ARG A 92 13.98 -11.55 -12.12
CA ARG A 92 13.65 -12.98 -12.13
C ARG A 92 13.87 -13.60 -13.52
N ASP A 93 13.38 -12.95 -14.57
CA ASP A 93 13.47 -13.43 -15.96
C ASP A 93 14.92 -13.40 -16.49
N MET A 94 15.77 -12.53 -15.91
CA MET A 94 17.23 -12.47 -16.14
C MET A 94 18.02 -13.46 -15.26
N GLY A 95 17.37 -14.15 -14.29
CA GLY A 95 18.02 -15.09 -13.37
C GLY A 95 18.69 -14.46 -12.15
N ASP A 96 18.51 -13.16 -11.89
CA ASP A 96 19.02 -12.45 -10.72
C ASP A 96 18.01 -12.52 -9.58
N GLU A 97 18.00 -13.66 -8.86
CA GLU A 97 17.02 -13.94 -7.78
C GLU A 97 17.14 -12.96 -6.62
N GLU A 98 18.37 -12.52 -6.28
CA GLU A 98 18.60 -11.59 -5.16
C GLU A 98 17.96 -10.21 -5.44
N LYS A 99 18.21 -9.65 -6.63
CA LYS A 99 17.57 -8.39 -7.03
C LYS A 99 16.06 -8.55 -7.20
N ALA A 100 15.60 -9.69 -7.71
CA ALA A 100 14.17 -9.94 -7.79
C ALA A 100 13.50 -9.86 -6.42
N VAL A 101 14.06 -10.52 -5.38
CA VAL A 101 13.56 -10.46 -3.99
C VAL A 101 13.54 -9.03 -3.45
N MET A 102 14.63 -8.27 -3.67
CA MET A 102 14.72 -6.87 -3.23
C MET A 102 13.58 -6.04 -3.81
N HIS A 103 13.37 -6.13 -5.13
CA HIS A 103 12.36 -5.33 -5.80
C HIS A 103 10.91 -5.78 -5.47
N TYR A 104 10.66 -7.10 -5.33
CA TYR A 104 9.36 -7.57 -4.89
C TYR A 104 9.02 -7.15 -3.46
N ARG A 105 10.00 -7.14 -2.53
CA ARG A 105 9.80 -6.59 -1.18
C ARG A 105 9.40 -5.13 -1.24
N GLN A 106 10.16 -4.31 -1.97
CA GLN A 106 9.85 -2.89 -2.15
C GLN A 106 8.48 -2.68 -2.80
N ALA A 107 8.13 -3.48 -3.80
CA ALA A 107 6.82 -3.45 -4.43
C ALA A 107 5.69 -3.69 -3.41
N CYS A 108 5.81 -4.75 -2.58
CA CYS A 108 4.82 -5.10 -1.58
C CYS A 108 4.76 -4.11 -0.40
N GLU A 109 5.87 -3.44 -0.07
CA GLU A 109 5.89 -2.35 0.92
C GLU A 109 5.14 -1.11 0.41
N LEU A 110 5.34 -0.73 -0.86
CA LEU A 110 4.66 0.40 -1.48
C LEU A 110 3.19 0.12 -1.81
N ASN A 111 2.90 -1.10 -2.21
CA ASN A 111 1.54 -1.55 -2.53
C ASN A 111 1.30 -3.00 -2.07
N PRO A 112 0.76 -3.19 -0.86
CA PRO A 112 0.47 -4.52 -0.33
C PRO A 112 -0.54 -5.35 -1.15
N ALA A 113 -1.32 -4.74 -2.06
CA ALA A 113 -2.28 -5.44 -2.92
C ALA A 113 -1.64 -6.20 -4.10
N LEU A 114 -0.33 -6.12 -4.28
CA LEU A 114 0.40 -6.77 -5.36
C LEU A 114 0.65 -8.26 -5.09
N ILE A 115 -0.37 -9.08 -5.32
CA ILE A 115 -0.37 -10.52 -5.02
C ILE A 115 0.78 -11.29 -5.71
N ALA A 116 1.20 -10.86 -6.92
CA ALA A 116 2.29 -11.51 -7.64
C ALA A 116 3.63 -11.37 -6.90
N GLY A 117 3.87 -10.23 -6.25
CA GLY A 117 5.04 -10.01 -5.40
C GLY A 117 5.04 -10.94 -4.18
N TRP A 118 3.91 -11.03 -3.48
CA TRP A 118 3.78 -11.94 -2.33
C TRP A 118 3.96 -13.40 -2.71
N ASN A 119 3.41 -13.84 -3.84
CA ASN A 119 3.60 -15.21 -4.33
C ASN A 119 5.08 -15.54 -4.59
N PHE A 120 5.82 -14.62 -5.22
CA PHE A 120 7.25 -14.82 -5.42
C PHE A 120 8.01 -14.86 -4.09
N LEU A 121 7.75 -13.93 -3.19
CA LEU A 121 8.39 -13.87 -1.87
C LEU A 121 8.10 -15.12 -1.04
N TYR A 122 6.87 -15.63 -1.06
CA TYR A 122 6.50 -16.87 -0.40
C TYR A 122 7.35 -18.05 -0.88
N GLN A 123 7.45 -18.25 -2.21
CA GLN A 123 8.25 -19.34 -2.79
C GLN A 123 9.74 -19.19 -2.43
N TYR A 124 10.25 -17.97 -2.49
CA TYR A 124 11.64 -17.70 -2.11
C TYR A 124 11.90 -18.02 -0.64
N PHE A 125 11.04 -17.60 0.28
CA PHE A 125 11.22 -17.84 1.71
C PHE A 125 11.08 -19.33 2.07
N ILE A 126 10.18 -20.06 1.42
CA ILE A 126 10.08 -21.53 1.57
C ILE A 126 11.39 -22.19 1.14
N LYS A 127 11.90 -21.85 -0.06
CA LYS A 127 13.16 -22.39 -0.60
C LYS A 127 14.35 -22.14 0.34
N ASN A 128 14.36 -20.98 1.02
CA ASN A 128 15.44 -20.58 1.92
C ASN A 128 15.17 -20.90 3.41
N ASN A 129 14.21 -21.76 3.70
CA ASN A 129 13.83 -22.18 5.06
C ASN A 129 13.52 -21.01 6.04
N ASN A 130 13.07 -19.87 5.53
CA ASN A 130 12.64 -18.74 6.35
C ASN A 130 11.14 -18.83 6.62
N LYS A 131 10.75 -19.71 7.55
CA LYS A 131 9.36 -19.99 7.86
C LYS A 131 8.57 -18.74 8.31
N PRO A 132 9.06 -17.87 9.24
CA PRO A 132 8.28 -16.69 9.65
C PRO A 132 7.95 -15.75 8.50
N ALA A 133 8.89 -15.50 7.58
CA ALA A 133 8.64 -14.65 6.42
C ALA A 133 7.71 -15.32 5.41
N ALA A 134 7.80 -16.65 5.24
CA ALA A 134 6.88 -17.39 4.39
C ALA A 134 5.45 -17.39 4.94
N ASP A 135 5.27 -17.61 6.24
CA ASP A 135 3.96 -17.58 6.89
C ASP A 135 3.30 -16.19 6.73
N HIS A 136 4.07 -15.11 6.92
CA HIS A 136 3.59 -13.76 6.68
C HIS A 136 3.16 -13.52 5.22
N ALA A 137 3.99 -13.93 4.25
CA ALA A 137 3.65 -13.79 2.83
C ALA A 137 2.39 -14.59 2.47
N LEU A 138 2.23 -15.80 3.02
CA LEU A 138 1.03 -16.63 2.83
C LEU A 138 -0.22 -15.98 3.41
N GLU A 139 -0.12 -15.36 4.58
CA GLU A 139 -1.23 -14.60 5.18
C GLU A 139 -1.71 -13.47 4.25
N GLN A 140 -0.76 -12.68 3.68
CA GLN A 140 -1.10 -11.63 2.71
C GLN A 140 -1.76 -12.20 1.45
N ILE A 141 -1.23 -13.30 0.90
CA ILE A 141 -1.82 -13.98 -0.26
C ILE A 141 -3.27 -14.40 0.04
N ASN A 142 -3.52 -15.07 1.16
CA ASN A 142 -4.85 -15.55 1.54
C ASN A 142 -5.83 -14.37 1.72
N LYS A 143 -5.39 -13.28 2.37
CA LYS A 143 -6.17 -12.06 2.53
C LYS A 143 -6.57 -11.48 1.16
N LEU A 144 -5.62 -11.32 0.25
CA LEU A 144 -5.86 -10.76 -1.08
C LEU A 144 -6.74 -11.66 -1.96
N GLN A 145 -6.52 -12.97 -1.93
CA GLN A 145 -7.33 -13.93 -2.70
C GLN A 145 -8.79 -14.00 -2.25
N SER A 146 -9.06 -13.63 -0.99
CA SER A 146 -10.44 -13.57 -0.48
C SER A 146 -11.22 -12.34 -0.97
N LEU A 147 -10.54 -11.36 -1.58
CA LEU A 147 -11.14 -10.11 -2.01
C LEU A 147 -11.63 -10.18 -3.47
N PRO A 148 -12.76 -9.53 -3.80
CA PRO A 148 -13.16 -9.30 -5.18
C PRO A 148 -12.07 -8.57 -5.98
N GLY A 149 -11.80 -9.00 -7.21
CA GLY A 149 -10.75 -8.42 -8.05
C GLY A 149 -10.91 -6.90 -8.29
N VAL A 150 -12.13 -6.39 -8.28
CA VAL A 150 -12.41 -4.95 -8.38
C VAL A 150 -11.82 -4.17 -7.18
N LEU A 151 -11.83 -4.75 -5.98
CA LEU A 151 -11.26 -4.10 -4.79
C LEU A 151 -9.73 -4.09 -4.82
N LEU A 152 -9.11 -5.15 -5.33
CA LEU A 152 -7.66 -5.18 -5.56
C LEU A 152 -7.25 -4.10 -6.58
N TYR A 153 -8.04 -3.91 -7.64
CA TYR A 153 -7.79 -2.86 -8.61
C TYR A 153 -7.98 -1.46 -8.00
N ILE A 154 -9.02 -1.25 -7.17
CA ILE A 154 -9.23 0.02 -6.46
C ILE A 154 -8.05 0.32 -5.53
N ASP A 155 -7.60 -0.66 -4.76
CA ASP A 155 -6.44 -0.52 -3.87
C ASP A 155 -5.17 -0.17 -4.65
N GLN A 156 -4.95 -0.84 -5.79
CA GLN A 156 -3.84 -0.54 -6.68
C GLN A 156 -3.84 0.92 -7.15
N ILE A 157 -4.95 1.39 -7.75
CA ILE A 157 -5.03 2.78 -8.27
C ILE A 157 -5.01 3.83 -7.15
N LEU A 158 -5.49 3.48 -5.95
CA LEU A 158 -5.38 4.32 -4.75
C LEU A 158 -3.90 4.50 -4.35
N ASN A 159 -3.12 3.42 -4.35
CA ASN A 159 -1.70 3.48 -4.03
C ASN A 159 -0.87 4.19 -5.12
N GLU A 160 -1.39 4.29 -6.35
CA GLU A 160 -0.82 5.10 -7.43
C GLU A 160 -1.23 6.59 -7.37
N GLY A 161 -2.00 6.99 -6.34
CA GLY A 161 -2.44 8.38 -6.17
C GLY A 161 -3.60 8.81 -7.05
N ARG A 162 -4.25 7.90 -7.77
CA ARG A 162 -5.40 8.16 -8.66
C ARG A 162 -6.70 8.28 -7.85
N LEU A 163 -6.74 9.22 -6.91
CA LEU A 163 -7.78 9.31 -5.89
C LEU A 163 -9.20 9.41 -6.48
N GLY A 164 -9.42 10.25 -7.49
CA GLY A 164 -10.75 10.44 -8.08
C GLY A 164 -11.29 9.18 -8.76
N MET A 165 -10.43 8.42 -9.46
CA MET A 165 -10.82 7.15 -10.07
C MET A 165 -11.10 6.08 -9.00
N ALA A 166 -10.24 5.99 -7.99
CA ALA A 166 -10.40 5.06 -6.87
C ALA A 166 -11.72 5.32 -6.13
N GLU A 167 -12.03 6.60 -5.84
CA GLU A 167 -13.27 7.02 -5.20
C GLU A 167 -14.50 6.61 -6.00
N ALA A 168 -14.55 6.97 -7.28
CA ALA A 168 -15.70 6.66 -8.15
C ALA A 168 -15.98 5.15 -8.19
N LYS A 169 -14.95 4.33 -8.38
CA LYS A 169 -15.08 2.86 -8.40
C LYS A 169 -15.46 2.28 -7.04
N CYS A 170 -14.90 2.80 -5.95
CA CYS A 170 -15.21 2.36 -4.60
C CYS A 170 -16.66 2.67 -4.21
N ARG A 171 -17.14 3.88 -4.54
CA ARG A 171 -18.55 4.26 -4.33
C ARG A 171 -19.50 3.40 -5.16
N ALA A 172 -19.16 3.12 -6.42
CA ALA A 172 -19.97 2.23 -7.28
C ALA A 172 -20.07 0.82 -6.67
N PHE A 173 -18.95 0.27 -6.18
CA PHE A 173 -18.93 -1.04 -5.51
C PHE A 173 -19.77 -1.05 -4.23
N LEU A 174 -19.63 -0.02 -3.38
CA LEU A 174 -20.38 0.10 -2.12
C LEU A 174 -21.88 0.31 -2.33
N LYS A 175 -22.31 0.88 -3.45
CA LYS A 175 -23.73 0.99 -3.79
C LYS A 175 -24.39 -0.39 -3.91
N GLU A 176 -23.67 -1.36 -4.45
CA GLU A 176 -24.13 -2.74 -4.60
C GLU A 176 -23.83 -3.61 -3.36
N ASN A 177 -22.79 -3.25 -2.60
CA ASN A 177 -22.30 -4.00 -1.45
C ASN A 177 -22.14 -3.09 -0.21
N PRO A 178 -23.24 -2.56 0.35
CA PRO A 178 -23.19 -1.45 1.33
C PRO A 178 -22.57 -1.80 2.68
N THR A 179 -22.39 -3.08 3.00
CA THR A 179 -21.78 -3.55 4.26
C THR A 179 -20.36 -4.11 4.08
N HIS A 180 -19.76 -3.94 2.89
CA HIS A 180 -18.44 -4.50 2.62
C HIS A 180 -17.32 -3.69 3.30
N THR A 181 -16.84 -4.18 4.44
CA THR A 181 -15.94 -3.46 5.34
C THR A 181 -14.61 -3.07 4.72
N TYR A 182 -14.02 -3.92 3.86
CA TYR A 182 -12.78 -3.58 3.16
C TYR A 182 -12.98 -2.41 2.18
N ALA A 183 -14.10 -2.39 1.45
CA ALA A 183 -14.42 -1.26 0.58
C ALA A 183 -14.66 0.04 1.36
N MET A 184 -15.33 -0.05 2.53
CA MET A 184 -15.46 1.10 3.44
C MET A 184 -14.08 1.60 3.91
N SER A 185 -13.17 0.69 4.25
CA SER A 185 -11.80 1.03 4.62
C SER A 185 -11.06 1.73 3.49
N LEU A 186 -11.16 1.24 2.24
CA LEU A 186 -10.54 1.89 1.08
C LEU A 186 -11.12 3.29 0.85
N LEU A 187 -12.46 3.45 0.92
CA LEU A 187 -13.08 4.76 0.76
C LEU A 187 -12.69 5.73 1.89
N SER A 188 -12.52 5.22 3.10
CA SER A 188 -11.97 5.99 4.22
C SER A 188 -10.53 6.44 3.98
N ASP A 189 -9.67 5.57 3.42
CA ASP A 189 -8.30 5.92 3.08
C ASP A 189 -8.26 7.01 1.99
N ILE A 190 -9.16 6.95 1.01
CA ILE A 190 -9.34 7.98 0.00
C ILE A 190 -9.79 9.30 0.64
N ALA A 191 -10.83 9.26 1.47
CA ALA A 191 -11.35 10.43 2.18
C ALA A 191 -10.27 11.08 3.06
N ASN A 192 -9.48 10.26 3.78
CA ASN A 192 -8.35 10.72 4.58
C ASN A 192 -7.26 11.41 3.75
N ARG A 193 -6.91 10.88 2.57
CA ARG A 193 -5.93 11.51 1.66
C ARG A 193 -6.46 12.82 1.07
N LEU A 194 -7.77 12.94 0.89
CA LEU A 194 -8.44 14.16 0.43
C LEU A 194 -8.70 15.17 1.56
N GLY A 195 -8.42 14.82 2.82
CA GLY A 195 -8.67 15.68 3.99
C GLY A 195 -10.11 15.65 4.51
N TYR A 196 -10.97 14.75 4.00
CA TYR A 196 -12.36 14.59 4.45
C TYR A 196 -12.43 13.67 5.66
N PHE A 197 -11.92 14.14 6.80
CA PHE A 197 -11.78 13.33 8.00
C PHE A 197 -13.13 12.92 8.64
N ASP A 198 -14.19 13.69 8.43
CA ASP A 198 -15.54 13.34 8.91
C ASP A 198 -16.09 12.12 8.17
N ASP A 199 -15.94 12.09 6.86
CA ASP A 199 -16.34 10.94 6.02
C ASP A 199 -15.50 9.72 6.36
N ALA A 200 -14.18 9.90 6.55
CA ALA A 200 -13.29 8.82 6.93
C ALA A 200 -13.66 8.21 8.29
N GLU A 201 -13.98 9.05 9.28
CA GLU A 201 -14.44 8.62 10.60
C GLU A 201 -15.74 7.81 10.49
N PHE A 202 -16.74 8.35 9.79
CA PHE A 202 -18.04 7.69 9.61
C PHE A 202 -17.89 6.30 8.96
N LEU A 203 -17.10 6.21 7.88
CA LEU A 203 -16.88 4.95 7.17
C LEU A 203 -16.21 3.89 8.05
N LEU A 204 -15.20 4.28 8.84
CA LEU A 204 -14.50 3.35 9.73
C LEU A 204 -15.33 2.97 10.95
N GLU A 205 -16.10 3.90 11.51
CA GLU A 205 -17.06 3.59 12.56
C GLU A 205 -18.02 2.50 12.11
N LYS A 206 -18.63 2.66 10.91
CA LYS A 206 -19.50 1.64 10.34
C LYS A 206 -18.78 0.32 10.02
N ALA A 207 -17.57 0.38 9.48
CA ALA A 207 -16.79 -0.82 9.22
C ALA A 207 -16.49 -1.62 10.50
N VAL A 208 -16.15 -0.94 11.60
CA VAL A 208 -15.92 -1.56 12.91
C VAL A 208 -17.22 -2.10 13.52
N GLU A 209 -18.38 -1.45 13.30
CA GLU A 209 -19.68 -2.00 13.71
C GLU A 209 -19.98 -3.34 13.00
N PHE A 210 -19.71 -3.45 11.69
CA PHE A 210 -19.93 -4.68 10.90
C PHE A 210 -18.90 -5.79 11.21
N LYS A 211 -17.65 -5.41 11.53
CA LYS A 211 -16.58 -6.34 11.90
C LYS A 211 -15.85 -5.87 13.17
N PRO A 212 -16.46 -6.05 14.35
CA PRO A 212 -15.90 -5.55 15.62
C PRO A 212 -14.58 -6.24 16.00
N ASP A 213 -14.31 -7.40 15.42
CA ASP A 213 -13.13 -8.22 15.71
C ASP A 213 -11.95 -7.96 14.75
N ASP A 214 -12.13 -7.10 13.76
CA ASP A 214 -11.08 -6.75 12.82
C ASP A 214 -10.15 -5.67 13.43
N GLY A 215 -8.97 -6.11 13.86
CA GLY A 215 -7.99 -5.23 14.50
C GLY A 215 -7.46 -4.15 13.58
N ASP A 216 -7.27 -4.45 12.29
CA ASP A 216 -6.77 -3.50 11.28
C ASP A 216 -7.77 -2.36 11.09
N LEU A 217 -9.07 -2.67 10.97
CA LEU A 217 -10.12 -1.66 10.86
C LEU A 217 -10.16 -0.76 12.09
N ARG A 218 -10.07 -1.36 13.27
CA ARG A 218 -10.09 -0.62 14.55
C ARG A 218 -8.87 0.28 14.70
N MET A 219 -7.68 -0.18 14.28
CA MET A 219 -6.47 0.65 14.27
C MET A 219 -6.59 1.83 13.29
N LYS A 220 -7.14 1.61 12.10
CA LYS A 220 -7.41 2.69 11.15
C LYS A 220 -8.39 3.70 11.74
N TYR A 221 -9.45 3.22 12.41
CA TYR A 221 -10.42 4.08 13.09
C TYR A 221 -9.76 4.92 14.19
N ALA A 222 -8.95 4.31 15.05
CA ALA A 222 -8.18 5.02 16.06
C ALA A 222 -7.26 6.10 15.45
N SER A 223 -6.63 5.81 14.31
CA SER A 223 -5.77 6.76 13.59
C SER A 223 -6.54 8.00 13.10
N ILE A 224 -7.74 7.82 12.55
CA ILE A 224 -8.59 8.94 12.10
C ILE A 224 -9.10 9.74 13.30
N LEU A 225 -9.53 9.08 14.37
CA LEU A 225 -9.94 9.74 15.62
C LEU A 225 -8.81 10.62 16.19
N ARG A 226 -7.56 10.14 16.16
CA ARG A 226 -6.38 10.91 16.58
C ARG A 226 -6.17 12.14 15.72
N LYS A 227 -6.24 12.02 14.40
CA LYS A 227 -6.14 13.15 13.47
C LYS A 227 -7.18 14.23 13.78
N LYS A 228 -8.37 13.83 14.20
CA LYS A 228 -9.46 14.69 14.65
C LYS A 228 -9.35 15.14 16.11
N GLN A 229 -8.24 14.84 16.80
CA GLN A 229 -7.97 15.17 18.20
C GLN A 229 -9.03 14.61 19.18
N LYS A 230 -9.69 13.53 18.82
CA LYS A 230 -10.66 12.82 19.67
C LYS A 230 -9.95 11.80 20.57
N PHE A 231 -9.01 12.26 21.39
CA PHE A 231 -8.07 11.43 22.15
C PHE A 231 -8.75 10.40 23.07
N ALA A 232 -9.85 10.77 23.73
CA ALA A 232 -10.59 9.84 24.59
C ALA A 232 -11.14 8.64 23.79
N LYS A 233 -11.77 8.89 22.64
CA LYS A 233 -12.26 7.83 21.75
C LYS A 233 -11.12 7.01 21.15
N THR A 234 -9.99 7.66 20.78
CA THR A 234 -8.80 6.96 20.30
C THR A 234 -8.31 5.95 21.33
N MET A 235 -8.15 6.39 22.60
CA MET A 235 -7.71 5.53 23.70
C MET A 235 -8.69 4.38 23.97
N GLU A 236 -9.99 4.61 23.83
CA GLU A 236 -11.01 3.55 23.94
C GLU A 236 -10.79 2.46 22.91
N GLN A 237 -10.60 2.82 21.62
CA GLN A 237 -10.38 1.85 20.56
C GLN A 237 -9.08 1.06 20.76
N VAL A 238 -8.01 1.73 21.19
CA VAL A 238 -6.72 1.09 21.47
C VAL A 238 -6.80 0.16 22.68
N ASN A 239 -7.52 0.53 23.72
CA ASN A 239 -7.74 -0.35 24.88
C ASN A 239 -8.48 -1.62 24.48
N ILE A 240 -9.55 -1.54 23.69
CA ILE A 240 -10.28 -2.71 23.17
C ILE A 240 -9.33 -3.67 22.45
N LEU A 241 -8.38 -3.15 21.65
CA LEU A 241 -7.38 -3.97 20.96
C LEU A 241 -6.40 -4.64 21.92
N CYS A 242 -5.89 -3.89 22.91
CA CYS A 242 -4.95 -4.44 23.90
C CYS A 242 -5.62 -5.50 24.79
N ASP A 243 -6.88 -5.30 25.16
CA ASP A 243 -7.64 -6.25 25.99
C ASP A 243 -7.93 -7.54 25.22
N LYS A 244 -8.24 -7.42 23.92
CA LYS A 244 -8.53 -8.57 23.06
C LYS A 244 -7.29 -9.32 22.62
N TYR A 245 -6.19 -8.61 22.39
CA TYR A 245 -4.92 -9.14 21.88
C TYR A 245 -3.75 -8.75 22.79
N PRO A 246 -3.71 -9.24 24.06
CA PRO A 246 -2.74 -8.80 25.07
C PRO A 246 -1.27 -9.10 24.69
N GLU A 247 -1.03 -10.10 23.83
CA GLU A 247 0.33 -10.44 23.38
C GLU A 247 0.77 -9.66 22.12
N ASN A 248 -0.11 -8.83 21.55
CA ASN A 248 0.25 -8.04 20.38
C ASN A 248 1.01 -6.78 20.79
N LEU A 249 2.34 -6.83 20.69
CA LEU A 249 3.22 -5.75 21.08
C LEU A 249 3.00 -4.46 20.26
N ASN A 250 2.49 -4.55 19.02
CA ASN A 250 2.18 -3.38 18.21
C ASN A 250 1.00 -2.57 18.79
N TYR A 251 -0.03 -3.24 19.28
CA TYR A 251 -1.16 -2.56 19.94
C TYR A 251 -0.73 -1.96 21.27
N GLN A 252 0.14 -2.64 22.02
CA GLN A 252 0.69 -2.09 23.26
C GLN A 252 1.59 -0.86 22.99
N ALA A 253 2.44 -0.91 21.96
CA ALA A 253 3.24 0.24 21.54
C ALA A 253 2.37 1.43 21.10
N GLN A 254 1.26 1.16 20.40
CA GLN A 254 0.27 2.19 20.08
C GLN A 254 -0.35 2.80 21.33
N LYS A 255 -0.71 1.98 22.32
CA LYS A 255 -1.23 2.45 23.62
C LYS A 255 -0.22 3.36 24.33
N ALA A 256 1.05 2.97 24.36
CA ALA A 256 2.12 3.79 24.91
C ALA A 256 2.21 5.15 24.20
N SER A 257 2.12 5.16 22.86
CA SER A 257 2.10 6.40 22.07
C SER A 257 0.93 7.33 22.44
N GLU A 258 -0.28 6.78 22.61
CA GLU A 258 -1.45 7.56 23.04
C GLU A 258 -1.28 8.13 24.46
N ILE A 259 -0.71 7.34 25.39
CA ILE A 259 -0.42 7.77 26.76
C ILE A 259 0.60 8.92 26.76
N MET A 260 1.66 8.83 25.91
CA MET A 260 2.63 9.91 25.75
C MET A 260 2.00 11.21 25.23
N GLN A 261 1.11 11.11 24.24
CA GLN A 261 0.41 12.29 23.70
C GLN A 261 -0.51 12.95 24.71
N ASN A 262 -1.03 12.18 25.67
CA ASN A 262 -1.79 12.70 26.81
C ASN A 262 -0.91 13.27 27.94
N GLY A 263 0.43 13.28 27.78
CA GLY A 263 1.39 13.88 28.71
C GLY A 263 1.87 12.95 29.83
N ASP A 264 1.38 11.71 29.92
CA ASP A 264 1.78 10.75 30.97
C ASP A 264 3.00 9.92 30.52
N HIS A 265 4.15 10.61 30.37
CA HIS A 265 5.38 9.99 29.88
C HIS A 265 5.90 8.88 30.79
N GLU A 266 5.73 8.97 32.11
CA GLU A 266 6.13 7.92 33.07
C GLU A 266 5.39 6.61 32.83
N LYS A 267 4.08 6.69 32.72
CA LYS A 267 3.26 5.51 32.44
C LYS A 267 3.55 4.90 31.08
N ALA A 268 3.85 5.74 30.08
CA ALA A 268 4.27 5.27 28.77
C ALA A 268 5.61 4.53 28.83
N ILE A 269 6.61 5.04 29.55
CA ILE A 269 7.93 4.40 29.72
C ILE A 269 7.74 3.01 30.35
N ASN A 270 6.94 2.88 31.41
CA ASN A 270 6.68 1.58 32.03
C ASN A 270 6.12 0.57 31.04
N LEU A 271 5.17 0.98 30.21
CA LEU A 271 4.59 0.10 29.19
C LEU A 271 5.60 -0.25 28.09
N LEU A 272 6.45 0.71 27.68
CA LEU A 272 7.52 0.47 26.70
C LEU A 272 8.59 -0.48 27.26
N ASP A 273 8.89 -0.41 28.56
CA ASP A 273 9.79 -1.34 29.24
C ASP A 273 9.22 -2.78 29.27
N ASP A 274 7.92 -2.93 29.49
CA ASP A 274 7.24 -4.22 29.41
C ASP A 274 7.36 -4.82 27.98
N ILE A 275 7.18 -3.98 26.95
CA ILE A 275 7.37 -4.40 25.55
C ILE A 275 8.81 -4.80 25.29
N LEU A 276 9.79 -4.02 25.75
CA LEU A 276 11.22 -4.29 25.55
C LEU A 276 11.69 -5.53 26.33
N SER A 277 11.06 -5.85 27.46
CA SER A 277 11.34 -7.10 28.19
C SER A 277 11.04 -8.34 27.34
N LYS A 278 10.01 -8.27 26.47
CA LYS A 278 9.60 -9.33 25.55
C LYS A 278 10.37 -9.29 24.21
N ASN A 279 10.71 -8.10 23.74
CA ASN A 279 11.47 -7.87 22.50
C ASN A 279 12.53 -6.76 22.67
N PRO A 280 13.74 -7.08 23.21
CA PRO A 280 14.77 -6.11 23.55
C PRO A 280 15.31 -5.30 22.37
N TYR A 281 15.20 -5.81 21.15
CA TYR A 281 15.71 -5.18 19.93
C TYR A 281 14.65 -4.48 19.10
N ASN A 282 13.49 -4.17 19.70
CA ASN A 282 12.45 -3.39 19.00
C ASN A 282 12.88 -1.93 18.90
N PHE A 283 13.50 -1.59 17.76
CA PHE A 283 14.04 -0.25 17.51
C PHE A 283 13.00 0.88 17.64
N SER A 284 11.78 0.67 17.15
CA SER A 284 10.70 1.66 17.26
C SER A 284 10.32 1.92 18.73
N THR A 285 10.25 0.86 19.54
CA THR A 285 9.96 0.97 20.97
C THR A 285 11.08 1.67 21.73
N LEU A 286 12.35 1.34 21.42
CA LEU A 286 13.52 2.02 22.00
C LEU A 286 13.51 3.52 21.68
N THR A 287 13.26 3.88 20.41
CA THR A 287 13.18 5.29 20.00
C THR A 287 12.05 6.02 20.74
N SER A 288 10.88 5.40 20.87
CA SER A 288 9.74 5.99 21.60
C SER A 288 10.06 6.20 23.08
N LYS A 289 10.74 5.24 23.70
CA LYS A 289 11.20 5.36 25.11
C LYS A 289 12.19 6.50 25.26
N GLY A 290 13.21 6.58 24.40
CA GLY A 290 14.17 7.68 24.43
C GLY A 290 13.51 9.06 24.29
N HIS A 291 12.52 9.19 23.40
CA HIS A 291 11.72 10.43 23.30
C HIS A 291 10.98 10.76 24.60
N ALA A 292 10.35 9.78 25.23
CA ALA A 292 9.65 9.99 26.49
C ALA A 292 10.61 10.41 27.62
N GLN A 293 11.76 9.74 27.75
CA GLN A 293 12.81 10.07 28.73
C GLN A 293 13.37 11.48 28.50
N LYS A 294 13.67 11.83 27.25
CA LYS A 294 14.13 13.19 26.90
C LYS A 294 13.10 14.25 27.28
N THR A 295 11.81 14.01 27.08
CA THR A 295 10.75 14.96 27.47
C THR A 295 10.67 15.16 28.99
N LEU A 296 11.02 14.13 29.76
CA LEU A 296 11.13 14.21 31.22
C LEU A 296 12.46 14.78 31.73
N GLY A 297 13.37 15.19 30.83
CA GLY A 297 14.68 15.71 31.20
C GLY A 297 15.73 14.65 31.57
N ARG A 298 15.44 13.36 31.30
CA ARG A 298 16.33 12.21 31.57
C ARG A 298 17.22 11.92 30.36
N THR A 299 18.06 12.89 29.99
CA THR A 299 18.88 12.81 28.75
C THR A 299 19.94 11.72 28.82
N ASP A 300 20.41 11.37 30.01
CA ASP A 300 21.46 10.34 30.19
C ASP A 300 20.90 8.91 30.06
N GLU A 301 19.58 8.75 30.15
CA GLU A 301 18.86 7.47 29.99
C GLU A 301 18.29 7.30 28.57
N ALA A 302 18.17 8.38 27.80
CA ALA A 302 17.57 8.42 26.48
C ALA A 302 18.61 8.06 25.40
#